data_35054175914dd60443cc4022a04aa5ca
#
_entry.id   35054175914dd60443cc4022a04aa5ca
#
_cell.length_a   1.000
_cell.length_b   1.000
_cell.length_c   1.000
_cell.angle_alpha   90.00
_cell.angle_beta   90.00
_cell.angle_gamma   90.00
#
_symmetry.space_group_name_H-M   'P 1'
#
loop_
_entity.id
_entity.type
_entity.pdbx_description
1 polymer ?
#
loop_
_entity_poly.entity_id
_entity_poly.type
_entity_poly.pdbx_seq_one_letter_code
_entity_poly.pdbx_strand_id
1 'polypeptide(L)' 'MNQYNRKHSGKLEVCPHCGRDSGERKIGIHVPERYYVRCASCGFTLSGWSQSAATASWNRLSKKVR' A
#
# COMPACT_ATOMS: atom_id res chain seq x y z
N MET A 1 14.74 15.68 9.49
CA MET A 1 14.66 15.41 9.23
C MET A 1 13.88 14.59 8.71
N ASN A 2 13.48 13.99 8.59
CA ASN A 2 12.93 13.03 8.10
C ASN A 2 11.95 12.34 8.85
N GLN A 3 11.37 12.86 9.85
CA GLN A 3 10.47 12.22 10.63
C GLN A 3 9.23 11.92 9.93
N TYR A 4 8.73 12.78 9.09
CA TYR A 4 7.50 12.45 8.42
C TYR A 4 7.70 11.38 7.39
N ASN A 5 8.88 11.21 6.91
CA ASN A 5 9.16 10.09 6.04
C ASN A 5 9.00 8.78 6.75
N ARG A 6 9.47 8.69 7.93
CA ARG A 6 9.31 7.47 8.68
C ARG A 6 7.88 7.19 8.97
N LYS A 7 7.08 8.20 9.26
CA LYS A 7 5.70 7.99 9.52
C LYS A 7 5.01 7.45 8.31
N HIS A 8 5.32 7.97 7.14
CA HIS A 8 4.66 7.51 5.94
C HIS A 8 5.06 6.12 5.55
N SER A 9 6.28 5.76 5.76
CA SER A 9 6.74 4.49 5.27
C SER A 9 6.32 3.33 6.11
N GLY A 10 5.89 3.56 7.31
CA GLY A 10 5.63 2.47 8.21
C GLY A 10 4.21 2.00 8.30
N LYS A 11 3.26 2.72 7.76
CA LYS A 11 1.88 2.38 8.04
C LYS A 11 1.02 2.31 6.81
N LEU A 12 0.23 1.28 6.70
CA LEU A 12 -0.76 1.16 5.67
C LEU A 12 -2.11 1.62 6.21
N GLU A 13 -2.77 2.46 5.45
CA GLU A 13 -4.13 2.87 5.77
C GLU A 13 -5.12 1.77 5.44
N VAL A 14 -6.39 1.99 5.68
CA VAL A 14 -7.41 1.01 5.36
C VAL A 14 -7.48 0.79 3.86
N CYS A 15 -8.00 -0.33 3.45
CA CYS A 15 -8.14 -0.65 2.04
C CYS A 15 -9.00 0.39 1.33
N PRO A 16 -8.53 0.95 0.23
CA PRO A 16 -9.33 1.95 -0.48
C PRO A 16 -10.57 1.37 -1.15
N HIS A 17 -10.63 0.07 -1.28
CA HIS A 17 -11.77 -0.58 -1.91
C HIS A 17 -12.82 -1.03 -0.90
N CYS A 18 -12.44 -1.74 0.14
CA CYS A 18 -13.41 -2.29 1.09
C CYS A 18 -13.40 -1.60 2.46
N GLY A 19 -12.42 -0.75 2.72
CA GLY A 19 -12.35 -0.02 3.97
C GLY A 19 -11.82 -0.80 5.16
N ARG A 20 -11.41 -2.02 4.99
CA ARG A 20 -10.89 -2.81 6.09
C ARG A 20 -9.40 -2.61 6.25
N ASP A 21 -8.93 -2.77 7.45
CA ASP A 21 -7.52 -2.63 7.75
C ASP A 21 -6.81 -3.95 7.51
N SER A 22 -6.82 -4.41 6.28
CA SER A 22 -6.30 -5.71 5.90
C SER A 22 -5.24 -5.65 4.82
N GLY A 23 -4.62 -4.51 4.62
CA GLY A 23 -3.57 -4.40 3.61
C GLY A 23 -2.31 -5.13 4.02
N GLU A 24 -1.68 -5.81 3.09
CA GLU A 24 -0.44 -6.55 3.33
C GLU A 24 0.56 -6.18 2.27
N ARG A 25 1.81 -5.95 2.68
CA ARG A 25 2.90 -5.68 1.75
C ARG A 25 3.46 -6.99 1.25
N LYS A 26 3.65 -7.09 -0.05
CA LYS A 26 4.13 -8.32 -0.65
C LYS A 26 5.18 -8.01 -1.70
N ILE A 27 5.97 -9.00 -2.05
CA ILE A 27 6.99 -8.88 -3.08
C ILE A 27 6.73 -9.94 -4.12
N GLY A 28 6.56 -9.51 -5.36
CA GLY A 28 6.40 -10.43 -6.47
C GLY A 28 7.72 -10.73 -7.12
N ILE A 29 7.86 -11.91 -7.66
CA ILE A 29 9.09 -12.32 -8.27
C ILE A 29 9.08 -12.11 -9.77
N HIS A 30 7.94 -12.32 -10.39
CA HIS A 30 7.85 -12.36 -11.83
C HIS A 30 7.21 -11.13 -12.46
N VAL A 31 7.05 -10.05 -11.72
CA VAL A 31 6.41 -8.86 -12.24
C VAL A 31 7.42 -7.72 -12.27
N PRO A 32 7.33 -6.82 -13.23
CA PRO A 32 8.25 -5.69 -13.29
C PRO A 32 8.20 -4.83 -12.05
N GLU A 33 7.00 -4.52 -11.58
CA GLU A 33 6.84 -3.79 -10.34
C GLU A 33 6.75 -4.78 -9.24
N ARG A 34 7.91 -5.15 -8.66
CA ARG A 34 7.99 -6.22 -7.71
C ARG A 34 7.25 -6.02 -6.44
N TYR A 35 7.04 -4.79 -5.98
CA TYR A 35 6.47 -4.54 -4.67
C TYR A 35 5.00 -4.22 -4.82
N TYR A 36 4.16 -4.84 -4.01
CA TYR A 36 2.73 -4.55 -4.08
C TYR A 36 2.09 -4.65 -2.70
N VAL A 37 0.90 -4.07 -2.59
CA VAL A 37 0.08 -4.15 -1.40
C VAL A 37 -1.24 -4.78 -1.81
N ARG A 38 -1.67 -5.77 -1.08
CA ARG A 38 -2.89 -6.47 -1.40
C ARG A 38 -3.78 -6.54 -0.16
N CYS A 39 -5.07 -6.32 -0.34
CA CYS A 39 -6.02 -6.46 0.75
C CYS A 39 -6.37 -7.92 0.95
N ALA A 40 -6.18 -8.42 2.14
CA ALA A 40 -6.49 -9.82 2.44
C ALA A 40 -7.99 -10.08 2.43
N SER A 41 -8.80 -9.05 2.61
CA SER A 41 -10.25 -9.21 2.65
C SER A 41 -10.88 -9.23 1.27
N CYS A 42 -10.54 -8.28 0.42
CA CYS A 42 -11.22 -8.15 -0.88
C CYS A 42 -10.32 -8.44 -2.07
N GLY A 43 -9.02 -8.54 -1.87
CA GLY A 43 -8.10 -8.84 -2.97
C GLY A 43 -7.63 -7.64 -3.77
N PHE A 44 -8.07 -6.42 -3.43
CA PHE A 44 -7.63 -5.22 -4.14
C PHE A 44 -6.11 -5.09 -4.04
N THR A 45 -5.46 -4.82 -5.15
CA THR A 45 -3.99 -4.84 -5.22
C THR A 45 -3.47 -3.60 -5.93
N LEU A 46 -2.41 -3.03 -5.40
CA LEU A 46 -1.68 -1.95 -6.05
C LEU A 46 -0.21 -2.28 -6.03
N SER A 47 0.49 -1.98 -7.11
CA SER A 47 1.91 -2.29 -7.20
C SER A 47 2.74 -1.03 -7.36
N GLY A 48 4.02 -1.13 -7.18
CA GLY A 48 4.95 -0.04 -7.35
C GLY A 48 6.37 -0.53 -7.48
N TRP A 49 7.26 0.37 -7.85
CA TRP A 49 8.67 0.02 -8.07
C TRP A 49 9.44 -0.10 -6.76
N SER A 50 8.87 0.34 -5.66
CA SER A 50 9.46 0.14 -4.35
C SER A 50 8.34 -0.04 -3.35
N GLN A 51 8.66 -0.54 -2.17
CA GLN A 51 7.67 -0.75 -1.14
C GLN A 51 7.09 0.59 -0.71
N SER A 52 7.90 1.63 -0.64
CA SER A 52 7.43 2.95 -0.32
C SER A 52 6.46 3.48 -1.36
N ALA A 53 6.73 3.25 -2.63
CA ALA A 53 5.84 3.70 -3.70
C ALA A 53 4.49 3.00 -3.65
N ALA A 54 4.50 1.70 -3.43
CA ALA A 54 3.26 0.93 -3.32
C ALA A 54 2.45 1.40 -2.10
N THR A 55 3.12 1.62 -0.99
CA THR A 55 2.47 2.08 0.23
C THR A 55 1.88 3.48 0.03
N ALA A 56 2.62 4.36 -0.62
CA ALA A 56 2.15 5.71 -0.86
C ALA A 56 0.92 5.73 -1.75
N SER A 57 0.89 4.91 -2.78
CA SER A 57 -0.26 4.80 -3.65
C SER A 57 -1.49 4.31 -2.91
N TRP A 58 -1.31 3.28 -2.10
CA TRP A 58 -2.37 2.71 -1.30
C TRP A 58 -2.96 3.78 -0.36
N ASN A 59 -2.08 4.47 0.34
CA ASN A 59 -2.51 5.45 1.34
C ASN A 59 -3.18 6.65 0.69
N ARG A 60 -2.71 7.03 -0.47
CA ARG A 60 -3.31 8.15 -1.18
C ARG A 60 -4.73 7.84 -1.60
N LEU A 61 -4.96 6.65 -2.13
CA LEU A 61 -6.30 6.23 -2.51
C LEU A 61 -7.20 6.05 -1.31
N SER A 62 -6.67 5.55 -0.22
CA SER A 62 -7.44 5.37 1.00
C SER A 62 -7.96 6.71 1.49
N LYS A 63 -7.16 7.75 1.42
CA LYS A 63 -7.59 9.06 1.85
C LYS A 63 -8.67 9.63 0.95
N LYS A 64 -8.60 9.36 -0.33
CA LYS A 64 -9.59 9.83 -1.25
C LYS A 64 -10.95 9.20 -1.03
N VAL A 65 -10.98 7.97 -0.64
CA VAL A 65 -12.21 7.24 -0.44
C VAL A 65 -12.91 7.69 0.82
N ARG A 66 -12.13 8.12 1.79
CA ARG A 66 -12.68 8.59 3.04
C ARG A 66 -13.01 10.06 2.95
#